data_b96c11e1a36e3bcc11d1a0f66a27d0d7
#
_entry.id   b96c11e1a36e3bcc11d1a0f66a27d0d7
#
_cell.length_a   1.000
_cell.length_b   1.000
_cell.length_c   1.000
_cell.angle_alpha   90.00
_cell.angle_beta   90.00
_cell.angle_gamma   90.00
#
_symmetry.space_group_name_H-M   'P 1'
#
loop_
_entity.id
_entity.type
_entity.pdbx_description
1 polymer ?
#
loop_
_entity_poly.entity_id
_entity_poly.type
_entity_poly.pdbx_seq_one_letter_code
_entity_poly.pdbx_strand_id
1 'polypeptide(L)'
;MTIRYTPAARDYLRAIKVWIIGEFGDAAVADKAVVDIIRGIGVLKRNPQLARPLQDKVRRKTDYKYILCGKRSIAILRIEAATASVIRILDTRTDYITTIFGA
;
A
#
# COMPACT_ATOMS: atom_id res chain seq x y z
N MET A 1 -15.33 8.81 0.19
CA MET A 1 -14.26 8.34 1.12
C MET A 1 -12.99 9.14 0.90
N THR A 2 -12.36 9.58 1.96
CA THR A 2 -11.07 10.27 1.93
C THR A 2 -9.95 9.26 2.11
N ILE A 3 -8.89 9.38 1.32
CA ILE A 3 -7.71 8.52 1.46
C ILE A 3 -6.55 9.37 1.98
N ARG A 4 -5.93 8.92 3.07
CA ARG A 4 -4.79 9.58 3.70
C ARG A 4 -3.60 8.64 3.68
N TYR A 5 -2.41 9.22 3.48
CA TYR A 5 -1.15 8.47 3.45
C TYR A 5 -0.32 8.88 4.66
N THR A 6 0.08 7.89 5.47
CA THR A 6 1.01 8.13 6.59
C THR A 6 2.39 8.47 6.05
N PRO A 7 3.28 9.04 6.87
CA PRO A 7 4.68 9.24 6.47
C PRO A 7 5.36 7.95 6.00
N ALA A 8 5.11 6.81 6.68
CA ALA A 8 5.69 5.53 6.27
C ALA A 8 5.22 5.11 4.87
N ALA A 9 3.96 5.32 4.54
CA ALA A 9 3.44 5.02 3.22
C ALA A 9 4.06 5.93 2.15
N ARG A 10 4.20 7.21 2.46
CA ARG A 10 4.85 8.17 1.56
C ARG A 10 6.32 7.83 1.33
N ASP A 11 7.01 7.40 2.38
CA ASP A 11 8.41 7.00 2.29
C ASP A 11 8.59 5.83 1.34
N TYR A 12 7.67 4.85 1.38
CA TYR A 12 7.69 3.74 0.44
C TYR A 12 7.59 4.24 -1.01
N LEU A 13 6.67 5.16 -1.29
CA LEU A 13 6.48 5.69 -2.64
C LEU A 13 7.73 6.41 -3.14
N ARG A 14 8.42 7.15 -2.27
CA ARG A 14 9.69 7.78 -2.63
C ARG A 14 10.79 6.75 -2.85
N ALA A 15 10.87 5.76 -1.98
CA ALA A 15 11.89 4.73 -2.04
C ALA A 15 11.79 3.90 -3.31
N ILE A 16 10.58 3.51 -3.72
CA ILE A 16 10.40 2.72 -4.93
C ILE A 16 10.78 3.53 -6.17
N LYS A 17 10.50 4.82 -6.17
CA LYS A 17 10.89 5.72 -7.27
C LYS A 17 12.40 5.80 -7.39
N VAL A 18 13.10 6.02 -6.28
CA VAL A 18 14.56 6.08 -6.23
C VAL A 18 15.16 4.75 -6.71
N TRP A 19 14.62 3.64 -6.24
CA TRP A 19 15.09 2.31 -6.62
C TRP A 19 14.95 2.07 -8.13
N ILE A 20 13.79 2.38 -8.71
CA ILE A 20 13.54 2.16 -10.13
C ILE A 20 14.48 3.04 -10.99
N ILE A 21 14.66 4.30 -10.60
CA ILE A 21 15.60 5.18 -11.32
C ILE A 21 17.03 4.62 -11.26
N GLY A 22 17.44 4.12 -10.09
CA GLY A 22 18.77 3.53 -9.92
C GLY A 22 18.98 2.27 -10.75
N GLU A 23 17.96 1.41 -10.86
CA GLU A 23 18.09 0.15 -11.57
C GLU A 23 17.93 0.31 -13.09
N PHE A 24 17.03 1.15 -13.54
CA PHE A 24 16.64 1.24 -14.95
C PHE A 24 16.99 2.57 -15.59
N GLY A 25 17.36 3.58 -14.81
CA GLY A 25 17.71 4.89 -15.31
C GLY A 25 16.56 5.64 -15.98
N ASP A 26 15.31 5.28 -15.68
CA ASP A 26 14.15 5.79 -16.38
C ASP A 26 13.12 6.37 -15.39
N ALA A 27 13.09 7.71 -15.35
CA ALA A 27 12.18 8.44 -14.49
C ALA A 27 10.71 8.24 -14.87
N ALA A 28 10.42 8.04 -16.16
CA ALA A 28 9.05 7.82 -16.61
C ALA A 28 8.51 6.47 -16.11
N VAL A 29 9.33 5.44 -16.09
CA VAL A 29 8.97 4.13 -15.53
C VAL A 29 8.73 4.25 -14.03
N ALA A 30 9.56 5.01 -13.33
CA ALA A 30 9.41 5.24 -11.89
C ALA A 30 8.11 5.98 -11.58
N ASP A 31 7.80 7.03 -12.32
CA ASP A 31 6.57 7.80 -12.14
C ASP A 31 5.34 6.93 -12.41
N LYS A 32 5.37 6.11 -13.45
CA LYS A 32 4.27 5.19 -13.76
C LYS A 32 4.04 4.19 -12.63
N ALA A 33 5.10 3.65 -12.04
CA ALA A 33 4.97 2.70 -10.94
C ALA A 33 4.25 3.33 -9.74
N VAL A 34 4.61 4.56 -9.39
CA VAL A 34 3.97 5.30 -8.29
C VAL A 34 2.51 5.59 -8.62
N VAL A 35 2.23 6.05 -9.84
CA VAL A 35 0.86 6.34 -10.28
C VAL A 35 0.00 5.07 -10.24
N ASP A 36 0.52 3.93 -10.67
CA ASP A 36 -0.22 2.67 -10.65
C ASP A 36 -0.59 2.26 -9.22
N ILE A 37 0.32 2.46 -8.26
CA ILE A 37 0.06 2.18 -6.85
C ILE A 37 -1.05 3.09 -6.33
N ILE A 38 -0.93 4.39 -6.57
CA ILE A 38 -1.91 5.38 -6.10
C ILE A 38 -3.29 5.13 -6.71
N ARG A 39 -3.35 4.80 -7.98
CA ARG A 39 -4.61 4.47 -8.65
C ARG A 39 -5.23 3.20 -8.08
N GLY A 40 -4.41 2.19 -7.81
CA GLY A 40 -4.88 0.94 -7.20
C GLY A 40 -5.51 1.17 -5.83
N ILE A 41 -4.93 2.07 -5.02
CA ILE A 41 -5.51 2.45 -3.74
C ILE A 41 -6.75 3.33 -3.95
N GLY A 42 -6.72 4.19 -4.95
CA GLY A 42 -7.78 5.15 -5.24
C GLY A 42 -9.13 4.53 -5.57
N VAL A 43 -9.17 3.26 -5.99
CA VAL A 43 -10.44 2.56 -6.26
C VAL A 43 -11.32 2.49 -5.02
N LEU A 44 -10.75 2.59 -3.83
CA LEU A 44 -11.49 2.57 -2.57
C LEU A 44 -12.42 3.77 -2.41
N LYS A 45 -12.17 4.86 -3.12
CA LYS A 45 -13.07 6.02 -3.08
C LYS A 45 -14.49 5.68 -3.55
N ARG A 46 -14.59 4.77 -4.51
CA ARG A 46 -15.87 4.33 -5.08
C ARG A 46 -16.34 3.01 -4.51
N ASN A 47 -15.41 2.12 -4.18
CA ASN A 47 -15.71 0.76 -3.73
C ASN A 47 -14.90 0.42 -2.48
N PRO A 48 -15.27 0.96 -1.30
CA PRO A 48 -14.53 0.68 -0.06
C PRO A 48 -14.49 -0.81 0.30
N GLN A 49 -15.47 -1.59 -0.15
CA GLN A 49 -15.54 -3.03 0.08
C GLN A 49 -14.44 -3.82 -0.60
N LEU A 50 -13.67 -3.21 -1.51
CA LEU A 50 -12.52 -3.88 -2.13
C LEU A 50 -11.36 -4.05 -1.15
N ALA A 51 -11.33 -3.28 -0.07
CA ALA A 51 -10.38 -3.51 1.01
C ALA A 51 -10.82 -4.73 1.81
N ARG A 52 -9.92 -5.71 1.94
CA ARG A 52 -10.20 -6.98 2.60
C ARG A 52 -9.58 -7.04 3.99
N PRO A 53 -10.15 -7.86 4.90
CA PRO A 53 -9.53 -8.04 6.22
C PRO A 53 -8.13 -8.62 6.10
N LEU A 54 -7.15 -7.97 6.71
CA LEU A 54 -5.76 -8.43 6.69
C LEU A 54 -5.59 -9.76 7.41
N GLN A 55 -6.40 -10.01 8.45
CA GLN A 55 -6.33 -11.27 9.20
C GLN A 55 -6.60 -12.50 8.33
N ASP A 56 -7.34 -12.35 7.24
CA ASP A 56 -7.58 -13.47 6.31
C ASP A 56 -6.31 -13.86 5.55
N LYS A 57 -5.38 -12.92 5.40
CA LYS A 57 -4.13 -13.13 4.68
C LYS A 57 -2.99 -13.56 5.60
N VAL A 58 -2.91 -12.97 6.79
CA VAL A 58 -1.78 -13.20 7.70
C VAL A 58 -2.10 -14.16 8.85
N ARG A 59 -3.36 -14.58 8.98
CA ARG A 59 -3.85 -15.47 10.03
C ARG A 59 -3.52 -14.96 11.44
N ARG A 60 -3.52 -13.64 11.58
CA ARG A 60 -3.27 -12.97 12.83
C ARG A 60 -4.41 -12.00 13.09
N LYS A 61 -4.95 -12.00 14.30
CA LYS A 61 -6.06 -11.13 14.64
C LYS A 61 -5.66 -9.66 14.54
N THR A 62 -6.36 -8.90 13.70
CA THR A 62 -6.12 -7.48 13.47
C THR A 62 -7.37 -6.88 12.83
N ASP A 63 -7.60 -5.59 13.07
CA ASP A 63 -8.64 -4.84 12.40
C ASP A 63 -8.15 -4.10 11.15
N TYR A 64 -6.88 -4.26 10.81
CA TYR A 64 -6.36 -3.72 9.55
C TYR A 64 -7.01 -4.40 8.34
N LYS A 65 -7.06 -3.63 7.27
CA LYS A 65 -7.48 -4.13 5.96
C LYS A 65 -6.31 -4.01 4.98
N TYR A 66 -6.45 -4.60 3.83
CA TYR A 66 -5.44 -4.49 2.79
C TYR A 66 -6.07 -4.39 1.41
N ILE A 67 -5.31 -3.86 0.46
CA ILE A 67 -5.63 -3.91 -0.96
C ILE A 67 -4.32 -4.09 -1.74
N LEU A 68 -4.37 -4.93 -2.76
CA LEU A 68 -3.25 -5.06 -3.69
C LEU A 68 -3.27 -3.88 -4.65
N CYS A 69 -2.10 -3.33 -4.92
CA CYS A 69 -1.97 -2.13 -5.77
C CYS A 69 -0.67 -2.19 -6.57
N GLY A 70 -0.69 -1.61 -7.77
CA GLY A 70 0.45 -1.73 -8.66
C GLY A 70 0.72 -3.19 -9.01
N LYS A 71 1.94 -3.49 -9.43
CA LYS A 71 2.31 -4.86 -9.83
C LYS A 71 2.67 -5.76 -8.67
N ARG A 72 3.32 -5.22 -7.64
CA ARG A 72 3.89 -6.01 -6.54
C ARG A 72 3.72 -5.34 -5.19
N SER A 73 2.73 -4.48 -5.03
CA SER A 73 2.55 -3.75 -3.80
C SER A 73 1.27 -4.12 -3.10
N ILE A 74 1.31 -4.04 -1.79
CA ILE A 74 0.15 -4.22 -0.92
C ILE A 74 0.08 -3.01 0.00
N ALA A 75 -1.10 -2.40 0.08
CA ALA A 75 -1.36 -1.30 1.00
C ALA A 75 -2.08 -1.84 2.22
N ILE A 76 -1.56 -1.54 3.39
CA ILE A 76 -2.17 -1.88 4.68
C ILE A 76 -2.93 -0.65 5.14
N LEU A 77 -4.21 -0.84 5.47
CA LEU A 77 -5.16 0.24 5.66
C LEU A 77 -5.85 0.12 7.01
N ARG A 78 -6.23 1.27 7.54
CA ARG A 78 -7.24 1.35 8.59
C ARG A 78 -8.39 2.20 8.05
N ILE A 79 -9.59 1.65 8.07
CA ILE A 79 -10.78 2.36 7.60
C ILE A 79 -11.63 2.72 8.82
N GLU A 80 -11.84 4.01 9.04
CA GLU A 80 -12.66 4.54 10.11
C GLU A 80 -13.58 5.61 9.53
N ALA A 81 -14.89 5.45 9.75
CA ALA A 81 -15.89 6.35 9.21
C ALA A 81 -15.70 6.50 7.68
N ALA A 82 -15.47 7.70 7.20
CA ALA A 82 -15.32 7.98 5.76
C ALA A 82 -13.86 8.15 5.35
N THR A 83 -12.90 7.66 6.16
CA THR A 83 -11.47 7.83 5.90
C THR A 83 -10.77 6.48 5.84
N ALA A 84 -10.00 6.27 4.78
CA ALA A 84 -9.06 5.17 4.67
C ALA A 84 -7.65 5.72 4.87
N SER A 85 -7.00 5.31 5.95
CA SER A 85 -5.62 5.68 6.24
C SER A 85 -4.70 4.58 5.72
N VAL A 86 -3.84 4.91 4.77
CA VAL A 86 -2.82 3.98 4.26
C VAL A 86 -1.68 4.01 5.26
N ILE A 87 -1.62 2.97 6.10
CA ILE A 87 -0.65 2.89 7.19
C ILE A 87 0.73 2.56 6.66
N ARG A 88 0.81 1.59 5.75
CA ARG A 88 2.04 1.17 5.09
C ARG A 88 1.74 0.67 3.70
N ILE A 89 2.77 0.76 2.85
CA ILE A 89 2.78 0.08 1.56
C ILE A 89 4.03 -0.81 1.57
N LEU A 90 3.86 -2.05 1.12
CA LEU A 90 4.93 -3.05 1.16
C LEU A 90 5.00 -3.78 -0.19
N ASP A 91 6.17 -4.30 -0.50
CA ASP A 91 6.31 -5.27 -1.60
C ASP A 91 5.64 -6.57 -1.17
N THR A 92 4.90 -7.21 -2.07
CA THR A 92 4.16 -8.44 -1.78
C THR A 92 5.07 -9.60 -1.38
N ARG A 93 6.38 -9.51 -1.64
CA ARG A 93 7.36 -10.52 -1.25
C ARG A 93 7.91 -10.29 0.16
N THR A 94 7.54 -9.19 0.79
CA THR A 94 7.99 -8.86 2.15
C THR A 94 7.28 -9.74 3.17
N ASP A 95 7.94 -10.05 4.27
CA ASP A 95 7.32 -10.68 5.43
C ASP A 95 6.45 -9.65 6.14
N TYR A 96 5.15 -9.68 5.85
CA TYR A 96 4.20 -8.72 6.41
C TYR A 96 4.12 -8.79 7.93
N ILE A 97 4.16 -10.00 8.46
CA ILE A 97 3.98 -10.21 9.91
C ILE A 97 5.06 -9.50 10.67
N THR A 98 6.32 -9.73 10.31
CA THR A 98 7.44 -9.08 10.97
C THR A 98 7.41 -7.58 10.78
N THR A 99 7.13 -7.10 9.57
CA THR A 99 7.16 -5.68 9.26
C THR A 99 6.04 -4.92 9.97
N ILE A 100 4.83 -5.48 10.02
CA ILE A 100 3.65 -4.79 10.57
C ILE A 100 3.56 -4.98 12.08
N PHE A 101 3.82 -6.18 12.57
CA PHE A 101 3.58 -6.56 13.97
C PHE A 101 4.86 -6.69 14.79
N GLY A 102 6.03 -6.59 14.17
CA GLY A 102 7.31 -6.55 14.86
C GLY A 102 7.83 -7.89 15.33
N ALA A 103 7.31 -8.99 14.83
CA ALA A 103 7.90 -10.29 15.16
C ALA A 103 7.15 -11.43 14.58
#